data_7cd5a2efe3c0c218bc8a10ff0c48984a
#
_entry.id   7cd5a2efe3c0c218bc8a10ff0c48984a
#
_cell.length_a   1.000
_cell.length_b   1.000
_cell.length_c   1.000
_cell.angle_alpha   90.00
_cell.angle_beta   90.00
_cell.angle_gamma   90.00
#
_symmetry.space_group_name_H-M   'P 1'
#
loop_
_entity.id
_entity.type
_entity.pdbx_description
1 polymer ?
#
loop_
_entity_poly.entity_id
_entity_poly.type
_entity_poly.pdbx_seq_one_letter_code
_entity_poly.pdbx_strand_id
1 'polypeptide(L)'
;MYDYKNKKTYIYLKEIQKIYKINEHKELVHIIKKLINDNKIKPIKTSDLTPQHEQLYTKYRIIKQETEEDKKILEEINYKICDKLSIDYYRKNLVHYKNNRVAIMDLNSYLIKKSDNLSKKISINERSYEIFKDEKFISSKVGKEVLKNLKIDLIKDLNVYKTPEPFIYLSINRISPQKILIIENKDTYITITKMLLEGKEILKNKIDTVIYGEGKK
;
A
#
# COMPACT_ATOMS: atom_id res chain seq x y z
N MET A 1 -34.40 8.74 -3.01
CA MET A 1 -33.52 7.59 -2.70
C MET A 1 -32.24 8.14 -2.12
N TYR A 2 -31.96 7.90 -0.83
CA TYR A 2 -30.81 8.51 -0.14
C TYR A 2 -29.55 7.79 -0.59
N ASP A 3 -28.65 8.52 -1.27
CA ASP A 3 -27.38 7.99 -1.80
C ASP A 3 -26.40 7.75 -0.63
N TYR A 4 -26.23 6.49 -0.23
CA TYR A 4 -25.37 6.04 0.86
C TYR A 4 -23.84 6.12 0.54
N LYS A 5 -23.42 6.99 -0.37
CA LYS A 5 -22.00 7.23 -0.70
C LYS A 5 -21.19 7.88 0.43
N ASN A 6 -21.81 8.28 1.52
CA ASN A 6 -21.13 8.86 2.67
C ASN A 6 -20.58 7.79 3.62
N LYS A 7 -19.31 7.93 3.98
CA LYS A 7 -18.50 7.08 4.90
C LYS A 7 -19.04 6.96 6.33
N LYS A 8 -20.30 7.33 6.61
CA LYS A 8 -20.89 7.27 7.96
C LYS A 8 -21.16 5.82 8.36
N THR A 9 -20.62 5.42 9.51
CA THR A 9 -20.88 4.12 10.12
C THR A 9 -22.14 4.15 11.00
N TYR A 10 -22.54 5.33 11.44
CA TYR A 10 -23.64 5.57 12.36
C TYR A 10 -24.56 6.68 11.85
N ILE A 11 -25.85 6.60 12.25
CA ILE A 11 -26.86 7.64 12.00
C ILE A 11 -27.62 7.90 13.29
N TYR A 12 -27.90 9.17 13.59
CA TYR A 12 -28.69 9.56 14.74
C TYR A 12 -30.15 9.66 14.38
N LEU A 13 -31.05 9.40 15.36
CA LEU A 13 -32.51 9.47 15.19
C LEU A 13 -32.97 10.80 14.59
N LYS A 14 -32.38 11.93 15.08
CA LYS A 14 -32.67 13.28 14.56
C LYS A 14 -32.32 13.44 13.08
N GLU A 15 -31.26 12.77 12.62
CA GLU A 15 -30.85 12.78 11.20
C GLU A 15 -31.90 12.02 10.35
N ILE A 16 -32.37 10.87 10.85
CA ILE A 16 -33.43 10.09 10.18
C ILE A 16 -34.71 10.90 10.05
N GLN A 17 -35.15 11.57 11.15
CA GLN A 17 -36.31 12.48 11.13
C GLN A 17 -36.14 13.55 10.03
N LYS A 18 -35.00 14.20 9.97
CA LYS A 18 -34.72 15.26 8.99
C LYS A 18 -34.71 14.72 7.55
N ILE A 19 -34.12 13.56 7.33
CA ILE A 19 -34.00 12.91 6.00
C ILE A 19 -35.39 12.55 5.45
N TYR A 20 -36.23 11.93 6.29
CA TYR A 20 -37.57 11.47 5.92
C TYR A 20 -38.63 12.54 6.10
N LYS A 21 -38.26 13.75 6.58
CA LYS A 21 -39.16 14.88 6.87
C LYS A 21 -40.32 14.51 7.78
N ILE A 22 -40.04 13.73 8.83
CA ILE A 22 -41.05 13.19 9.75
C ILE A 22 -41.25 14.16 10.91
N ASN A 23 -42.49 14.53 11.18
CA ASN A 23 -42.87 15.41 12.31
C ASN A 23 -43.51 14.62 13.47
N GLU A 24 -44.18 13.51 13.18
CA GLU A 24 -44.88 12.72 14.16
C GLU A 24 -44.06 11.52 14.68
N HIS A 25 -44.12 11.30 16.00
CA HIS A 25 -43.40 10.21 16.63
C HIS A 25 -43.85 8.82 16.15
N LYS A 26 -45.15 8.61 15.94
CA LYS A 26 -45.71 7.35 15.43
C LYS A 26 -45.17 6.97 14.05
N GLU A 27 -45.09 7.94 13.16
CA GLU A 27 -44.53 7.76 11.83
C GLU A 27 -43.03 7.42 11.90
N LEU A 28 -42.29 8.08 12.80
CA LEU A 28 -40.89 7.82 13.02
C LEU A 28 -40.64 6.37 13.49
N VAL A 29 -41.45 5.89 14.45
CA VAL A 29 -41.40 4.50 14.93
C VAL A 29 -41.66 3.53 13.78
N HIS A 30 -42.64 3.79 12.93
CA HIS A 30 -42.92 2.95 11.78
C HIS A 30 -41.73 2.88 10.81
N ILE A 31 -41.16 4.03 10.47
CA ILE A 31 -39.98 4.11 9.57
C ILE A 31 -38.78 3.40 10.17
N ILE A 32 -38.49 3.60 11.46
CA ILE A 32 -37.37 2.91 12.14
C ILE A 32 -37.58 1.41 12.14
N LYS A 33 -38.77 0.90 12.48
CA LYS A 33 -39.07 -0.53 12.43
C LYS A 33 -38.88 -1.09 11.01
N LYS A 34 -39.33 -0.36 9.98
CA LYS A 34 -39.15 -0.73 8.58
C LYS A 34 -37.66 -0.78 8.21
N LEU A 35 -36.86 0.22 8.57
CA LEU A 35 -35.44 0.25 8.29
C LEU A 35 -34.66 -0.90 8.99
N ILE A 36 -35.10 -1.29 10.19
CA ILE A 36 -34.53 -2.43 10.92
C ILE A 36 -34.91 -3.74 10.22
N ASN A 37 -36.19 -3.92 9.86
CA ASN A 37 -36.67 -5.11 9.17
C ASN A 37 -36.05 -5.27 7.78
N ASP A 38 -35.83 -4.16 7.06
CA ASP A 38 -35.10 -4.12 5.79
C ASP A 38 -33.57 -4.35 5.96
N ASN A 39 -33.11 -4.59 7.19
CA ASN A 39 -31.70 -4.78 7.53
C ASN A 39 -30.78 -3.61 7.08
N LYS A 40 -31.31 -2.37 7.10
CA LYS A 40 -30.59 -1.14 6.71
C LYS A 40 -29.88 -0.49 7.88
N ILE A 41 -30.47 -0.60 9.08
CA ILE A 41 -29.91 -0.07 10.32
C ILE A 41 -30.06 -1.08 11.46
N LYS A 42 -29.17 -0.97 12.47
CA LYS A 42 -29.25 -1.75 13.71
C LYS A 42 -29.15 -0.82 14.91
N PRO A 43 -30.03 -0.94 15.92
CA PRO A 43 -29.97 -0.08 17.11
C PRO A 43 -28.67 -0.31 17.89
N ILE A 44 -28.13 0.76 18.45
CA ILE A 44 -27.02 0.71 19.38
C ILE A 44 -27.60 0.75 20.78
N LYS A 45 -27.65 -0.42 21.42
CA LYS A 45 -28.30 -0.63 22.74
C LYS A 45 -27.69 0.19 23.88
N THR A 46 -26.48 0.71 23.69
CA THR A 46 -25.80 1.59 24.67
C THR A 46 -26.12 3.07 24.47
N SER A 47 -26.95 3.43 23.48
CA SER A 47 -27.40 4.81 23.27
C SER A 47 -28.67 5.09 24.07
N ASP A 48 -28.91 6.38 24.34
CA ASP A 48 -30.10 6.80 25.06
C ASP A 48 -31.38 6.43 24.31
N LEU A 49 -32.45 6.28 25.06
CA LEU A 49 -33.80 6.07 24.56
C LEU A 49 -34.59 7.40 24.50
N THR A 50 -35.51 7.50 23.60
CA THR A 50 -36.45 8.63 23.57
C THR A 50 -37.44 8.56 24.74
N PRO A 51 -37.92 9.70 25.26
CA PRO A 51 -38.82 9.73 26.42
C PRO A 51 -40.27 9.33 26.12
N GLN A 52 -40.63 9.10 24.85
CA GLN A 52 -42.00 8.77 24.44
C GLN A 52 -42.36 7.32 24.79
N HIS A 53 -43.66 7.02 24.78
CA HIS A 53 -44.19 5.70 25.15
C HIS A 53 -43.60 4.56 24.31
N GLU A 54 -43.50 4.73 22.97
CA GLU A 54 -42.75 3.82 22.11
C GLU A 54 -41.29 4.34 22.00
N GLN A 55 -40.41 3.80 22.86
CA GLN A 55 -39.03 4.24 22.95
C GLN A 55 -38.21 3.82 21.73
N LEU A 56 -37.44 4.74 21.20
CA LEU A 56 -36.49 4.52 20.13
C LEU A 56 -35.08 4.84 20.61
N TYR A 57 -34.11 4.09 20.15
CA TYR A 57 -32.72 4.43 20.39
C TYR A 57 -32.31 5.72 19.65
N THR A 58 -31.47 6.53 20.26
CA THR A 58 -31.04 7.80 19.67
C THR A 58 -29.97 7.61 18.59
N LYS A 59 -29.33 6.41 18.53
CA LYS A 59 -28.23 6.12 17.60
C LYS A 59 -28.37 4.73 17.00
N TYR A 60 -28.12 4.63 15.71
CA TYR A 60 -28.17 3.39 14.94
C TYR A 60 -26.89 3.19 14.15
N ARG A 61 -26.47 1.94 13.98
CA ARG A 61 -25.40 1.55 13.05
C ARG A 61 -26.01 1.35 11.66
N ILE A 62 -25.41 1.96 10.65
CA ILE A 62 -25.79 1.74 9.25
C ILE A 62 -25.24 0.38 8.82
N ILE A 63 -26.12 -0.48 8.31
CA ILE A 63 -25.74 -1.76 7.71
C ILE A 63 -25.51 -1.50 6.22
N LYS A 64 -24.27 -1.63 5.77
CA LYS A 64 -23.95 -1.53 4.35
C LYS A 64 -24.54 -2.75 3.66
N GLN A 65 -25.45 -2.54 2.73
CA GLN A 65 -25.92 -3.60 1.84
C GLN A 65 -24.88 -3.81 0.76
N GLU A 66 -24.54 -5.08 0.51
CA GLU A 66 -23.70 -5.45 -0.61
C GLU A 66 -24.42 -5.12 -1.92
N THR A 67 -23.73 -4.40 -2.79
CA THR A 67 -24.24 -4.11 -4.12
C THR A 67 -23.99 -5.33 -5.03
N GLU A 68 -24.69 -5.41 -6.17
CA GLU A 68 -24.39 -6.44 -7.17
C GLU A 68 -22.92 -6.38 -7.66
N GLU A 69 -22.34 -5.18 -7.69
CA GLU A 69 -20.94 -4.99 -7.98
C GLU A 69 -20.04 -5.59 -6.89
N ASP A 70 -20.38 -5.41 -5.60
CA ASP A 70 -19.63 -5.97 -4.49
C ASP A 70 -19.68 -7.50 -4.49
N LYS A 71 -20.83 -8.11 -4.85
CA LYS A 71 -20.95 -9.56 -5.02
C LYS A 71 -20.04 -10.08 -6.13
N LYS A 72 -20.03 -9.44 -7.30
CA LYS A 72 -19.12 -9.81 -8.41
C LYS A 72 -17.64 -9.72 -8.01
N ILE A 73 -17.28 -8.71 -7.21
CA ILE A 73 -15.93 -8.58 -6.69
C ILE A 73 -15.59 -9.69 -5.70
N LEU A 74 -16.52 -10.03 -4.80
CA LEU A 74 -16.31 -11.14 -3.87
C LEU A 74 -16.18 -12.49 -4.60
N GLU A 75 -16.94 -12.71 -5.66
CA GLU A 75 -16.77 -13.87 -6.54
C GLU A 75 -15.39 -13.87 -7.21
N GLU A 76 -14.94 -12.72 -7.74
CA GLU A 76 -13.62 -12.61 -8.34
C GLU A 76 -12.52 -12.93 -7.32
N ILE A 77 -12.60 -12.36 -6.11
CA ILE A 77 -11.68 -12.62 -5.02
C ILE A 77 -11.64 -14.09 -4.63
N ASN A 78 -12.80 -14.75 -4.58
CA ASN A 78 -12.91 -16.13 -4.12
C ASN A 78 -12.47 -17.17 -5.17
N TYR A 79 -12.67 -16.88 -6.45
CA TYR A 79 -12.48 -17.90 -7.50
C TYR A 79 -11.31 -17.62 -8.45
N LYS A 80 -10.79 -16.37 -8.50
CA LYS A 80 -9.70 -16.01 -9.43
C LYS A 80 -8.36 -15.74 -8.78
N ILE A 81 -8.32 -15.53 -7.46
CA ILE A 81 -7.09 -15.25 -6.74
C ILE A 81 -6.50 -16.55 -6.21
N CYS A 82 -5.21 -16.77 -6.48
CA CYS A 82 -4.50 -17.96 -6.03
C CYS A 82 -4.22 -17.96 -4.53
N ASP A 83 -4.09 -19.15 -3.95
CA ASP A 83 -3.88 -19.35 -2.50
C ASP A 83 -2.56 -18.80 -1.96
N LYS A 84 -1.63 -18.45 -2.86
CA LYS A 84 -0.36 -17.79 -2.47
C LYS A 84 -0.56 -16.36 -1.97
N LEU A 85 -1.71 -15.74 -2.26
CA LEU A 85 -2.04 -14.38 -1.87
C LEU A 85 -3.03 -14.37 -0.71
N SER A 86 -2.67 -13.74 0.42
CA SER A 86 -3.61 -13.51 1.51
C SER A 86 -4.58 -12.40 1.14
N ILE A 87 -5.83 -12.74 0.87
CA ILE A 87 -6.84 -11.79 0.37
C ILE A 87 -7.78 -11.26 1.47
N ASP A 88 -7.61 -11.67 2.72
CA ASP A 88 -8.52 -11.36 3.83
C ASP A 88 -8.74 -9.87 4.07
N TYR A 89 -7.67 -9.07 3.91
CA TYR A 89 -7.78 -7.62 4.02
C TYR A 89 -8.74 -7.05 2.98
N TYR A 90 -8.64 -7.51 1.75
CA TYR A 90 -9.43 -7.00 0.62
C TYR A 90 -10.87 -7.49 0.65
N ARG A 91 -11.14 -8.70 1.16
CA ARG A 91 -12.51 -9.17 1.43
C ARG A 91 -13.27 -8.24 2.37
N LYS A 92 -12.57 -7.70 3.37
CA LYS A 92 -13.16 -6.75 4.35
C LYS A 92 -13.19 -5.31 3.85
N ASN A 93 -12.42 -4.99 2.80
CA ASN A 93 -12.20 -3.63 2.30
C ASN A 93 -12.31 -3.59 0.77
N LEU A 94 -13.53 -3.82 0.23
CA LEU A 94 -13.77 -3.92 -1.21
C LEU A 94 -13.38 -2.64 -1.98
N VAL A 95 -13.51 -1.46 -1.36
CA VAL A 95 -13.07 -0.19 -1.97
C VAL A 95 -11.55 -0.22 -2.22
N HIS A 96 -10.76 -0.73 -1.27
CA HIS A 96 -9.31 -0.87 -1.45
C HIS A 96 -8.98 -1.92 -2.51
N TYR A 97 -9.79 -2.99 -2.60
CA TYR A 97 -9.65 -3.95 -3.69
C TYR A 97 -9.87 -3.30 -5.05
N LYS A 98 -10.96 -2.55 -5.23
CA LYS A 98 -11.27 -1.84 -6.48
C LYS A 98 -10.11 -0.94 -6.91
N ASN A 99 -9.55 -0.18 -5.98
CA ASN A 99 -8.43 0.74 -6.25
C ASN A 99 -7.14 0.01 -6.63
N ASN A 100 -6.88 -1.16 -6.05
CA ASN A 100 -5.64 -1.91 -6.24
C ASN A 100 -5.81 -3.14 -7.15
N ARG A 101 -6.99 -3.31 -7.74
CA ARG A 101 -7.38 -4.52 -8.49
C ARG A 101 -6.38 -4.89 -9.59
N VAL A 102 -5.92 -3.90 -10.36
CA VAL A 102 -4.97 -4.13 -11.45
C VAL A 102 -3.68 -4.76 -10.90
N ALA A 103 -3.08 -4.14 -9.90
CA ALA A 103 -1.86 -4.64 -9.30
C ALA A 103 -2.03 -6.03 -8.65
N ILE A 104 -3.17 -6.27 -8.00
CA ILE A 104 -3.48 -7.58 -7.40
C ILE A 104 -3.57 -8.65 -8.50
N MET A 105 -4.26 -8.36 -9.61
CA MET A 105 -4.44 -9.29 -10.71
C MET A 105 -3.14 -9.53 -11.50
N ASP A 106 -2.29 -8.52 -11.65
CA ASP A 106 -0.97 -8.66 -12.28
C ASP A 106 -0.09 -9.58 -11.45
N LEU A 107 -0.01 -9.36 -10.14
CA LEU A 107 0.74 -10.24 -9.23
C LEU A 107 0.18 -11.66 -9.23
N ASN A 108 -1.14 -11.81 -9.14
CA ASN A 108 -1.81 -13.10 -9.20
C ASN A 108 -1.48 -13.86 -10.50
N SER A 109 -1.60 -13.18 -11.64
CA SER A 109 -1.30 -13.75 -12.94
C SER A 109 0.17 -14.18 -13.05
N TYR A 110 1.07 -13.38 -12.49
CA TYR A 110 2.49 -13.68 -12.46
C TYR A 110 2.80 -14.91 -11.62
N LEU A 111 2.21 -15.02 -10.42
CA LEU A 111 2.42 -16.17 -9.52
C LEU A 111 1.85 -17.48 -10.08
N ILE A 112 0.80 -17.40 -10.92
CA ILE A 112 0.22 -18.58 -11.58
C ILE A 112 1.03 -18.97 -12.82
N LYS A 113 1.33 -18.01 -13.71
CA LYS A 113 1.84 -18.29 -15.05
C LYS A 113 3.37 -18.31 -15.15
N LYS A 114 4.06 -17.61 -14.25
CA LYS A 114 5.51 -17.39 -14.31
C LYS A 114 6.22 -17.78 -13.03
N SER A 115 5.70 -18.75 -12.29
CA SER A 115 6.32 -19.25 -11.05
C SER A 115 7.77 -19.69 -11.26
N ASP A 116 8.12 -20.23 -12.44
CA ASP A 116 9.47 -20.67 -12.77
C ASP A 116 10.48 -19.51 -12.77
N ASN A 117 10.05 -18.30 -13.13
CA ASN A 117 10.90 -17.11 -13.08
C ASN A 117 11.29 -16.73 -11.63
N LEU A 118 10.54 -17.19 -10.63
CA LEU A 118 10.86 -16.95 -9.22
C LEU A 118 12.09 -17.74 -8.74
N SER A 119 12.56 -18.74 -9.47
CA SER A 119 13.81 -19.46 -9.19
C SER A 119 15.02 -18.54 -9.35
N LYS A 120 14.94 -17.56 -10.26
CA LYS A 120 16.03 -16.60 -10.53
C LYS A 120 15.94 -15.42 -9.57
N LYS A 121 17.02 -15.18 -8.83
CA LYS A 121 17.16 -14.00 -7.96
C LYS A 121 17.53 -12.78 -8.80
N ILE A 122 16.70 -11.74 -8.77
CA ILE A 122 16.90 -10.49 -9.52
C ILE A 122 16.67 -9.26 -8.64
N SER A 123 16.97 -8.07 -9.15
CA SER A 123 16.75 -6.84 -8.39
C SER A 123 15.25 -6.54 -8.18
N ILE A 124 14.96 -5.75 -7.14
CA ILE A 124 13.57 -5.31 -6.87
C ILE A 124 12.96 -4.61 -8.08
N ASN A 125 13.73 -3.78 -8.79
CA ASN A 125 13.24 -3.01 -9.93
C ASN A 125 12.94 -3.91 -11.14
N GLU A 126 13.81 -4.88 -11.43
CA GLU A 126 13.55 -5.86 -12.49
C GLU A 126 12.31 -6.69 -12.20
N ARG A 127 12.17 -7.20 -10.97
CA ARG A 127 10.97 -7.96 -10.57
C ARG A 127 9.71 -7.12 -10.62
N SER A 128 9.81 -5.85 -10.21
CA SER A 128 8.71 -4.89 -10.29
C SER A 128 8.25 -4.71 -11.74
N TYR A 129 9.19 -4.54 -12.66
CA TYR A 129 8.87 -4.42 -14.08
C TYR A 129 8.30 -5.72 -14.68
N GLU A 130 8.84 -6.88 -14.32
CA GLU A 130 8.29 -8.15 -14.78
C GLU A 130 6.82 -8.34 -14.41
N ILE A 131 6.45 -7.97 -13.18
CA ILE A 131 5.10 -8.17 -12.64
C ILE A 131 4.16 -7.06 -13.09
N PHE A 132 4.53 -5.80 -12.85
CA PHE A 132 3.63 -4.63 -12.91
C PHE A 132 3.86 -3.73 -14.12
N LYS A 133 4.88 -3.99 -14.94
CA LYS A 133 5.34 -3.12 -16.04
C LYS A 133 5.77 -1.71 -15.58
N ASP A 134 6.05 -1.59 -14.30
CA ASP A 134 6.58 -0.39 -13.64
C ASP A 134 7.72 -0.80 -12.71
N GLU A 135 8.95 -0.36 -13.01
CA GLU A 135 10.17 -0.71 -12.26
C GLU A 135 10.16 -0.21 -10.80
N LYS A 136 9.37 0.84 -10.52
CA LYS A 136 9.31 1.49 -9.21
C LYS A 136 8.08 1.12 -8.39
N PHE A 137 7.15 0.34 -8.94
CA PHE A 137 5.89 0.02 -8.27
C PHE A 137 6.12 -0.63 -6.90
N ILE A 138 6.94 -1.69 -6.81
CA ILE A 138 7.22 -2.40 -5.55
C ILE A 138 7.81 -1.45 -4.49
N SER A 139 8.65 -0.51 -4.89
CA SER A 139 9.29 0.46 -4.01
C SER A 139 8.38 1.64 -3.64
N SER A 140 7.29 1.86 -4.37
CA SER A 140 6.32 2.93 -4.14
C SER A 140 5.52 2.73 -2.85
N LYS A 141 4.86 3.80 -2.38
CA LYS A 141 3.96 3.73 -1.21
C LYS A 141 2.81 2.76 -1.47
N VAL A 142 2.19 2.84 -2.64
CA VAL A 142 1.06 1.98 -3.04
C VAL A 142 1.51 0.53 -3.15
N GLY A 143 2.62 0.25 -3.83
CA GLY A 143 3.13 -1.10 -3.99
C GLY A 143 3.47 -1.77 -2.66
N LYS A 144 4.14 -1.04 -1.76
CA LYS A 144 4.44 -1.53 -0.39
C LYS A 144 3.17 -1.87 0.39
N GLU A 145 2.13 -1.03 0.27
CA GLU A 145 0.85 -1.28 0.93
C GLU A 145 0.14 -2.50 0.35
N VAL A 146 0.10 -2.62 -0.98
CA VAL A 146 -0.49 -3.78 -1.67
C VAL A 146 0.18 -5.08 -1.23
N LEU A 147 1.51 -5.15 -1.30
CA LEU A 147 2.27 -6.35 -0.92
C LEU A 147 2.09 -6.69 0.56
N LYS A 148 2.10 -5.69 1.44
CA LYS A 148 1.83 -5.87 2.88
C LYS A 148 0.45 -6.47 3.11
N ASN A 149 -0.59 -5.94 2.45
CA ASN A 149 -1.97 -6.39 2.62
C ASN A 149 -2.19 -7.80 2.07
N LEU A 150 -1.42 -8.20 1.04
CA LEU A 150 -1.39 -9.55 0.49
C LEU A 150 -0.45 -10.50 1.25
N LYS A 151 0.27 -10.00 2.27
CA LYS A 151 1.28 -10.73 3.05
C LYS A 151 2.41 -11.32 2.21
N ILE A 152 2.83 -10.62 1.17
CA ILE A 152 3.94 -11.02 0.31
C ILE A 152 5.27 -10.55 0.91
N ASP A 153 6.19 -11.48 1.11
CA ASP A 153 7.59 -11.22 1.47
C ASP A 153 8.42 -11.08 0.18
N LEU A 154 9.14 -9.96 0.07
CA LEU A 154 9.93 -9.67 -1.13
C LEU A 154 11.04 -10.69 -1.40
N ILE A 155 11.69 -11.15 -0.33
CA ILE A 155 12.84 -12.07 -0.46
C ILE A 155 12.36 -13.50 -0.66
N LYS A 156 11.39 -13.95 0.16
CA LYS A 156 10.93 -15.34 0.17
C LYS A 156 10.01 -15.63 -1.01
N ASP A 157 9.05 -14.74 -1.29
CA ASP A 157 7.98 -15.00 -2.26
C ASP A 157 8.31 -14.48 -3.65
N LEU A 158 9.07 -13.38 -3.75
CA LEU A 158 9.45 -12.78 -5.04
C LEU A 158 10.93 -12.95 -5.41
N ASN A 159 11.73 -13.54 -4.53
CA ASN A 159 13.17 -13.84 -4.73
C ASN A 159 13.95 -12.65 -5.28
N VAL A 160 13.91 -11.50 -4.57
CA VAL A 160 14.58 -10.28 -4.98
C VAL A 160 15.73 -9.90 -4.06
N TYR A 161 16.60 -9.05 -4.58
CA TYR A 161 17.60 -8.34 -3.79
C TYR A 161 17.50 -6.82 -4.03
N LYS A 162 17.90 -6.05 -3.02
CA LYS A 162 18.07 -4.61 -3.18
C LYS A 162 19.43 -4.37 -3.82
N THR A 163 19.44 -3.72 -4.98
CA THR A 163 20.69 -3.32 -5.64
C THR A 163 21.43 -2.33 -4.75
N PRO A 164 22.68 -2.61 -4.36
CA PRO A 164 23.49 -1.63 -3.66
C PRO A 164 23.81 -0.46 -4.59
N GLU A 165 23.98 0.72 -4.04
CA GLU A 165 24.49 1.86 -4.80
C GLU A 165 25.93 1.61 -5.18
N PRO A 166 26.32 1.80 -6.47
CA PRO A 166 27.71 1.61 -6.88
C PRO A 166 28.57 2.70 -6.27
N PHE A 167 29.77 2.33 -5.84
CA PHE A 167 30.77 3.32 -5.43
C PHE A 167 31.33 4.04 -6.66
N ILE A 168 31.35 5.38 -6.62
CA ILE A 168 32.04 6.19 -7.59
C ILE A 168 33.51 6.31 -7.12
N TYR A 169 34.43 5.79 -7.89
CA TYR A 169 35.85 5.83 -7.56
C TYR A 169 36.73 6.00 -8.79
N LEU A 170 37.93 6.55 -8.56
CA LEU A 170 39.03 6.51 -9.51
C LEU A 170 40.19 5.75 -8.86
N SER A 171 40.73 4.76 -9.56
CA SER A 171 41.95 4.03 -9.16
C SER A 171 42.99 4.14 -10.26
N ILE A 172 44.16 4.69 -9.92
CA ILE A 172 45.34 4.80 -10.82
C ILE A 172 46.31 3.65 -10.65
N ASN A 173 46.24 2.94 -9.52
CA ASN A 173 47.04 1.76 -9.24
C ASN A 173 46.15 0.69 -8.61
N ARG A 174 46.16 -0.52 -9.15
CA ARG A 174 45.36 -1.67 -8.67
C ARG A 174 46.19 -2.74 -7.96
N ILE A 175 47.47 -2.46 -7.71
CA ILE A 175 48.34 -3.37 -7.00
C ILE A 175 48.18 -3.17 -5.49
N SER A 176 48.03 -4.27 -4.76
CA SER A 176 47.93 -4.25 -3.30
C SER A 176 49.32 -4.24 -2.65
N PRO A 177 49.53 -3.54 -1.53
CA PRO A 177 48.56 -2.70 -0.80
C PRO A 177 48.31 -1.33 -1.47
N GLN A 178 47.09 -0.84 -1.36
CA GLN A 178 46.69 0.47 -1.89
C GLN A 178 46.47 1.50 -0.78
N LYS A 179 46.82 2.76 -1.06
CA LYS A 179 46.39 3.91 -0.26
C LYS A 179 45.08 4.47 -0.82
N ILE A 180 44.02 4.35 -0.05
CA ILE A 180 42.65 4.77 -0.43
C ILE A 180 42.29 6.04 0.31
N LEU A 181 41.73 7.01 -0.42
CA LEU A 181 41.17 8.25 0.13
C LEU A 181 39.68 8.28 -0.11
N ILE A 182 38.89 8.48 0.95
CA ILE A 182 37.42 8.61 0.85
C ILE A 182 37.07 10.07 1.05
N ILE A 183 36.28 10.65 0.15
CA ILE A 183 35.90 12.07 0.14
C ILE A 183 34.39 12.20 0.05
N GLU A 184 33.78 12.85 1.01
CA GLU A 184 32.32 13.09 1.06
C GLU A 184 31.88 14.26 0.19
N ASN A 185 32.70 15.30 0.07
CA ASN A 185 32.36 16.50 -0.72
C ASN A 185 32.63 16.25 -2.20
N LYS A 186 31.60 16.45 -3.05
CA LYS A 186 31.68 16.20 -4.50
C LYS A 186 32.73 17.04 -5.21
N ASP A 187 32.82 18.33 -4.90
CA ASP A 187 33.74 19.23 -5.58
C ASP A 187 35.20 18.91 -5.20
N THR A 188 35.42 18.57 -3.93
CA THR A 188 36.75 18.09 -3.45
C THR A 188 37.11 16.78 -4.12
N TYR A 189 36.17 15.83 -4.25
CA TYR A 189 36.38 14.58 -4.97
C TYR A 189 36.82 14.82 -6.42
N ILE A 190 36.14 15.70 -7.15
CA ILE A 190 36.48 16.03 -8.55
C ILE A 190 37.86 16.72 -8.63
N THR A 191 38.17 17.61 -7.70
CA THR A 191 39.48 18.27 -7.67
C THR A 191 40.58 17.27 -7.42
N ILE A 192 40.48 16.40 -6.43
CA ILE A 192 41.45 15.37 -6.10
C ILE A 192 41.61 14.37 -7.24
N THR A 193 40.50 13.97 -7.89
CA THR A 193 40.53 13.10 -9.07
C THR A 193 41.37 13.70 -10.20
N LYS A 194 41.25 14.99 -10.49
CA LYS A 194 42.08 15.67 -11.49
C LYS A 194 43.53 15.69 -11.10
N MET A 195 43.84 15.99 -9.82
CA MET A 195 45.22 15.97 -9.33
C MET A 195 45.89 14.59 -9.46
N LEU A 196 45.13 13.52 -9.15
CA LEU A 196 45.60 12.15 -9.32
C LEU A 196 45.92 11.80 -10.79
N LEU A 197 45.07 12.19 -11.72
CA LEU A 197 45.29 11.98 -13.15
C LEU A 197 46.49 12.73 -13.68
N GLU A 198 46.82 13.86 -13.06
CA GLU A 198 48.05 14.65 -13.36
C GLU A 198 49.30 14.10 -12.64
N GLY A 199 49.19 13.00 -11.88
CA GLY A 199 50.29 12.40 -11.15
C GLY A 199 50.76 13.17 -9.91
N LYS A 200 49.93 14.09 -9.40
CA LYS A 200 50.24 14.92 -8.21
C LYS A 200 50.02 14.16 -6.92
N GLU A 201 50.87 14.45 -5.94
CA GLU A 201 50.71 13.96 -4.57
C GLU A 201 49.60 14.76 -3.84
N ILE A 202 48.86 14.08 -2.99
CA ILE A 202 47.83 14.68 -2.17
C ILE A 202 48.25 14.65 -0.73
N LEU A 203 48.36 15.83 -0.12
CA LEU A 203 48.87 15.99 1.25
C LEU A 203 50.22 15.27 1.47
N LYS A 204 51.13 15.38 0.51
CA LYS A 204 52.47 14.70 0.48
C LYS A 204 52.36 13.16 0.52
N ASN A 205 51.25 12.61 0.06
CA ASN A 205 51.06 11.17 -0.06
C ASN A 205 50.73 10.81 -1.50
N LYS A 206 51.28 9.68 -1.94
CA LYS A 206 50.80 9.01 -3.15
C LYS A 206 49.53 8.26 -2.80
N ILE A 207 48.41 8.68 -3.38
CA ILE A 207 47.12 8.03 -3.23
C ILE A 207 46.88 7.18 -4.48
N ASP A 208 46.47 5.92 -4.30
CA ASP A 208 46.20 4.99 -5.39
C ASP A 208 44.79 5.00 -5.86
N THR A 209 43.86 5.21 -4.91
CA THR A 209 42.40 5.16 -5.17
C THR A 209 41.70 6.26 -4.38
N VAL A 210 40.81 6.97 -5.05
CA VAL A 210 39.87 7.94 -4.41
C VAL A 210 38.47 7.44 -4.59
N ILE A 211 37.68 7.42 -3.49
CA ILE A 211 36.28 7.02 -3.45
C ILE A 211 35.43 8.23 -3.08
N TYR A 212 34.34 8.44 -3.82
CA TYR A 212 33.32 9.41 -3.43
C TYR A 212 32.36 8.79 -2.43
N GLY A 213 32.32 9.31 -1.21
CA GLY A 213 31.54 8.78 -0.09
C GLY A 213 30.09 9.25 -0.05
N GLU A 214 29.63 10.07 -1.00
CA GLU A 214 28.25 10.57 -1.14
C GLU A 214 27.63 11.13 0.14
N GLY A 215 28.36 11.75 1.03
CA GLY A 215 27.87 12.48 2.20
C GLY A 215 26.50 12.02 2.71
N LYS A 216 26.35 10.78 3.15
CA LYS A 216 25.07 10.30 3.68
C LYS A 216 24.76 11.04 4.98
N LYS A 217 23.68 11.84 4.94
CA LYS A 217 23.05 12.39 6.14
C LYS A 217 22.40 11.28 6.96
#